data_adf1efee8093f9888185ed63c3faa6b1
#
_entry.id   adf1efee8093f9888185ed63c3faa6b1
#
_cell.length_a   1.000
_cell.length_b   1.000
_cell.length_c   1.000
_cell.angle_alpha   90.00
_cell.angle_beta   90.00
_cell.angle_gamma   90.00
#
_symmetry.space_group_name_H-M   'P 1'
#
loop_
_entity.id
_entity.type
_entity.pdbx_description
1 polymer ?
#
loop_
_entity_poly.entity_id
_entity_poly.type
_entity_poly.pdbx_seq_one_letter_code
_entity_poly.pdbx_strand_id
1 'polypeptide(L)'
;PKIFGIRKGLQRLKIKRLYRCCLSEKEIEECEKHPSKKIEIITPYLAKWEGYLRPAVKEMEDILEKAPIYKDRQDKDYLRTDMLFCRLAYGFIPSEYVGFELENKSPEQRKEFVSDIDTNVFGYSVNDIKELQSILDKGDGYLRFSNYFKRDAIVIRKKSDYVQFHEFVQKHPIFVKKVVFSSMGKGVELVNINEVEENEKDYFEKLVLTGKYLLEEKVCQHEEMAKFNTSSVNTI
;
A
#
# COMPACT_ATOMS: atom_id res chain seq x y z
N PRO A 1 -33.87 1.32 -8.28
CA PRO A 1 -33.59 2.64 -7.69
C PRO A 1 -33.08 2.57 -6.25
N LYS A 2 -33.63 1.67 -5.36
CA LYS A 2 -33.20 1.56 -3.95
C LYS A 2 -31.75 1.05 -3.79
N ILE A 3 -31.28 0.14 -4.64
CA ILE A 3 -29.92 -0.41 -4.61
C ILE A 3 -28.90 0.68 -4.95
N PHE A 4 -29.21 1.58 -5.87
CA PHE A 4 -28.32 2.68 -6.26
C PHE A 4 -28.17 3.72 -5.12
N GLY A 5 -29.23 3.96 -4.36
CA GLY A 5 -29.19 4.85 -3.18
C GLY A 5 -28.33 4.31 -2.04
N ILE A 6 -28.39 2.99 -1.77
CA ILE A 6 -27.59 2.31 -0.74
C ILE A 6 -26.09 2.31 -1.12
N ARG A 7 -25.78 2.07 -2.39
CA ARG A 7 -24.38 2.13 -2.88
C ARG A 7 -23.76 3.51 -2.69
N LYS A 8 -24.48 4.59 -3.05
CA LYS A 8 -24.05 5.97 -2.80
C LYS A 8 -23.88 6.30 -1.32
N GLY A 9 -24.75 5.73 -0.46
CA GLY A 9 -24.64 5.88 1.00
C GLY A 9 -23.36 5.26 1.56
N LEU A 10 -23.00 4.03 1.17
CA LEU A 10 -21.78 3.35 1.58
C LEU A 10 -20.52 4.08 1.08
N GLN A 11 -20.57 4.60 -0.13
CA GLN A 11 -19.48 5.37 -0.73
C GLN A 11 -19.23 6.67 0.06
N ARG A 12 -20.29 7.42 0.37
CA ARG A 12 -20.20 8.60 1.23
C ARG A 12 -19.66 8.31 2.63
N LEU A 13 -20.04 7.17 3.22
CA LEU A 13 -19.52 6.75 4.53
C LEU A 13 -18.03 6.43 4.49
N LYS A 14 -17.55 5.78 3.42
CA LYS A 14 -16.11 5.53 3.24
C LYS A 14 -15.33 6.83 3.09
N ILE A 15 -15.78 7.74 2.25
CA ILE A 15 -15.17 9.06 2.07
C ILE A 15 -15.12 9.82 3.42
N LYS A 16 -16.24 9.87 4.16
CA LYS A 16 -16.26 10.49 5.49
C LYS A 16 -15.27 9.85 6.47
N ARG A 17 -15.01 8.54 6.34
CA ARG A 17 -14.02 7.86 7.19
C ARG A 17 -12.59 8.28 6.91
N LEU A 18 -12.25 8.65 5.68
CA LEU A 18 -10.91 9.12 5.32
C LEU A 18 -10.57 10.45 6.02
N TYR A 19 -11.54 11.36 6.11
CA TYR A 19 -11.37 12.65 6.79
C TYR A 19 -11.60 12.61 8.32
N ARG A 20 -11.78 11.44 8.89
CA ARG A 20 -12.19 11.26 10.28
C ARG A 20 -11.21 11.81 11.31
N CYS A 21 -9.93 11.74 10.98
CA CYS A 21 -8.84 12.22 11.83
C CYS A 21 -8.24 13.54 11.36
N CYS A 22 -8.79 14.17 10.30
CA CYS A 22 -8.23 15.41 9.80
C CYS A 22 -8.56 16.60 10.73
N LEU A 23 -7.64 17.56 10.78
CA LEU A 23 -7.83 18.84 11.41
C LEU A 23 -8.93 19.64 10.69
N SER A 24 -9.59 20.52 11.42
CA SER A 24 -10.49 21.52 10.81
C SER A 24 -9.69 22.62 10.11
N GLU A 25 -10.30 23.32 9.16
CA GLU A 25 -9.68 24.46 8.45
C GLU A 25 -9.13 25.50 9.42
N LYS A 26 -9.88 25.81 10.51
CA LYS A 26 -9.45 26.75 11.55
C LYS A 26 -8.18 26.30 12.27
N GLU A 27 -8.07 25.02 12.61
CA GLU A 27 -6.88 24.45 13.27
C GLU A 27 -5.70 24.45 12.31
N ILE A 28 -5.92 24.18 11.03
CA ILE A 28 -4.87 24.24 9.99
C ILE A 28 -4.33 25.67 9.88
N GLU A 29 -5.22 26.65 9.73
CA GLU A 29 -4.83 28.07 9.67
C GLU A 29 -4.07 28.54 10.91
N GLU A 30 -4.49 28.10 12.10
CA GLU A 30 -3.80 28.42 13.36
C GLU A 30 -2.39 27.84 13.39
N CYS A 31 -2.21 26.57 12.93
CA CYS A 31 -0.89 25.94 12.82
C CYS A 31 -0.01 26.60 11.76
N GLU A 32 -0.58 27.05 10.64
CA GLU A 32 0.15 27.74 9.57
C GLU A 32 0.63 29.13 10.02
N LYS A 33 -0.21 29.87 10.76
CA LYS A 33 0.12 31.19 11.34
C LYS A 33 1.10 31.09 12.53
N HIS A 34 0.98 30.04 13.33
CA HIS A 34 1.74 29.84 14.54
C HIS A 34 2.35 28.44 14.60
N PRO A 35 3.47 28.18 13.89
CA PRO A 35 4.07 26.85 13.81
C PRO A 35 4.42 26.21 15.17
N SER A 36 4.71 27.01 16.19
CA SER A 36 4.98 26.54 17.56
C SER A 36 3.78 25.85 18.23
N LYS A 37 2.56 26.12 17.79
CA LYS A 37 1.34 25.51 18.33
C LYS A 37 1.01 24.16 17.69
N LYS A 38 1.71 23.75 16.62
CA LYS A 38 1.43 22.50 15.91
C LYS A 38 1.31 21.32 16.85
N ILE A 39 2.31 21.12 17.71
CA ILE A 39 2.34 19.96 18.62
C ILE A 39 1.16 19.97 19.60
N GLU A 40 0.79 21.13 20.13
CA GLU A 40 -0.35 21.28 21.04
C GLU A 40 -1.66 20.90 20.33
N ILE A 41 -1.86 21.38 19.10
CA ILE A 41 -3.10 21.16 18.33
C ILE A 41 -3.20 19.70 17.86
N ILE A 42 -2.11 19.06 17.41
CA ILE A 42 -2.15 17.69 16.89
C ILE A 42 -2.20 16.62 17.96
N THR A 43 -1.64 16.86 19.16
CA THR A 43 -1.55 15.85 20.24
C THR A 43 -2.90 15.19 20.59
N PRO A 44 -4.02 15.91 20.74
CA PRO A 44 -5.32 15.28 20.99
C PRO A 44 -5.77 14.33 19.87
N TYR A 45 -5.43 14.66 18.62
CA TYR A 45 -5.74 13.82 17.45
C TYR A 45 -4.90 12.54 17.44
N LEU A 46 -3.61 12.64 17.77
CA LEU A 46 -2.72 11.49 17.87
C LEU A 46 -3.21 10.50 18.93
N ALA A 47 -3.60 10.99 20.10
CA ALA A 47 -4.15 10.17 21.17
C ALA A 47 -5.50 9.52 20.78
N LYS A 48 -6.42 10.29 20.23
CA LYS A 48 -7.76 9.82 19.84
C LYS A 48 -7.72 8.81 18.70
N TRP A 49 -6.81 8.97 17.77
CA TRP A 49 -6.74 8.18 16.53
C TRP A 49 -5.49 7.29 16.46
N GLU A 50 -4.86 6.98 17.58
CA GLU A 50 -3.62 6.19 17.67
C GLU A 50 -3.64 4.94 16.78
N GLY A 51 -4.65 4.09 16.91
CA GLY A 51 -4.76 2.86 16.12
C GLY A 51 -4.84 3.09 14.61
N TYR A 52 -5.47 4.18 14.18
CA TYR A 52 -5.59 4.55 12.77
C TYR A 52 -4.28 5.17 12.24
N LEU A 53 -3.59 5.96 13.05
CA LEU A 53 -2.36 6.66 12.67
C LEU A 53 -1.10 5.80 12.85
N ARG A 54 -1.19 4.68 13.58
CA ARG A 54 -0.06 3.78 13.86
C ARG A 54 0.78 3.40 12.63
N PRO A 55 0.21 3.05 11.46
CA PRO A 55 1.01 2.76 10.28
C PRO A 55 1.83 3.96 9.80
N ALA A 56 1.23 5.16 9.79
CA ALA A 56 1.93 6.38 9.40
C ALA A 56 3.01 6.78 10.42
N VAL A 57 2.75 6.63 11.71
CA VAL A 57 3.76 6.88 12.76
C VAL A 57 4.93 5.92 12.61
N LYS A 58 4.67 4.63 12.38
CA LYS A 58 5.74 3.64 12.15
C LYS A 58 6.56 3.97 10.91
N GLU A 59 5.92 4.30 9.80
CA GLU A 59 6.59 4.69 8.56
C GLU A 59 7.46 5.94 8.76
N MET A 60 6.96 6.94 9.48
CA MET A 60 7.69 8.15 9.83
C MET A 60 8.97 7.84 10.63
N GLU A 61 8.87 7.02 11.68
CA GLU A 61 10.04 6.65 12.48
C GLU A 61 11.05 5.84 11.65
N ASP A 62 10.59 4.88 10.83
CA ASP A 62 11.45 4.14 9.91
C ASP A 62 12.19 5.07 8.94
N ILE A 63 11.54 6.11 8.41
CA ILE A 63 12.14 7.13 7.54
C ILE A 63 13.18 7.94 8.29
N LEU A 64 12.85 8.44 9.49
CA LEU A 64 13.75 9.29 10.29
C LEU A 64 14.98 8.53 10.80
N GLU A 65 14.90 7.21 10.94
CA GLU A 65 16.02 6.38 11.35
C GLU A 65 16.90 5.93 10.18
N LYS A 66 16.29 5.61 9.03
CA LYS A 66 16.97 4.87 7.95
C LYS A 66 17.27 5.71 6.71
N ALA A 67 16.47 6.76 6.44
CA ALA A 67 16.67 7.56 5.24
C ALA A 67 17.95 8.40 5.35
N PRO A 68 18.86 8.32 4.36
CA PRO A 68 20.15 9.02 4.41
C PRO A 68 20.02 10.54 4.63
N ILE A 69 18.95 11.15 4.14
CA ILE A 69 18.70 12.60 4.27
C ILE A 69 18.21 13.01 5.67
N TYR A 70 17.75 12.06 6.50
CA TYR A 70 17.17 12.37 7.82
C TYR A 70 17.89 11.69 9.00
N LYS A 71 18.57 10.57 8.79
CA LYS A 71 19.14 9.74 9.88
C LYS A 71 20.05 10.50 10.83
N ASP A 72 20.83 11.46 10.31
CA ASP A 72 21.85 12.21 11.08
C ASP A 72 21.38 13.63 11.49
N ARG A 73 20.12 14.00 11.20
CA ARG A 73 19.56 15.32 11.54
C ARG A 73 19.28 15.43 13.03
N GLN A 74 19.50 16.64 13.56
CA GLN A 74 19.30 16.97 14.99
C GLN A 74 17.89 17.47 15.27
N ASP A 75 17.17 17.93 14.27
CA ASP A 75 15.81 18.50 14.36
C ASP A 75 14.71 17.49 14.06
N LYS A 76 14.93 16.22 14.43
CA LYS A 76 13.95 15.13 14.20
C LYS A 76 12.59 15.38 14.86
N ASP A 77 12.55 16.09 15.99
CA ASP A 77 11.28 16.42 16.66
C ASP A 77 10.44 17.42 15.84
N TYR A 78 11.11 18.38 15.18
CA TYR A 78 10.42 19.24 14.22
C TYR A 78 9.87 18.42 13.04
N LEU A 79 10.68 17.53 12.46
CA LEU A 79 10.26 16.69 11.35
C LEU A 79 9.09 15.76 11.72
N ARG A 80 9.13 15.13 12.89
CA ARG A 80 8.01 14.32 13.42
C ARG A 80 6.73 15.13 13.48
N THR A 81 6.83 16.33 14.08
CA THR A 81 5.69 17.23 14.25
C THR A 81 5.13 17.67 12.88
N ASP A 82 5.99 18.05 11.94
CA ASP A 82 5.56 18.55 10.63
C ASP A 82 5.00 17.43 9.73
N MET A 83 5.60 16.22 9.74
CA MET A 83 5.06 15.06 9.02
C MET A 83 3.68 14.68 9.56
N LEU A 84 3.49 14.63 10.88
CA LEU A 84 2.20 14.32 11.50
C LEU A 84 1.17 15.44 11.26
N PHE A 85 1.60 16.69 11.30
CA PHE A 85 0.76 17.81 10.91
C PHE A 85 0.31 17.67 9.44
N CYS A 86 1.22 17.41 8.51
CA CYS A 86 0.88 17.19 7.10
C CYS A 86 -0.09 16.02 6.89
N ARG A 87 0.04 14.95 7.69
CA ARG A 87 -0.92 13.83 7.66
C ARG A 87 -2.31 14.26 8.11
N LEU A 88 -2.40 15.04 9.19
CA LEU A 88 -3.68 15.46 9.77
C LEU A 88 -4.31 16.65 9.04
N ALA A 89 -3.50 17.55 8.49
CA ALA A 89 -3.97 18.75 7.80
C ALA A 89 -4.31 18.50 6.33
N TYR A 90 -3.42 17.81 5.61
CA TYR A 90 -3.51 17.67 4.16
C TYR A 90 -3.69 16.23 3.68
N GLY A 91 -3.56 15.25 4.58
CA GLY A 91 -3.74 13.84 4.24
C GLY A 91 -2.52 13.11 3.70
N PHE A 92 -1.33 13.72 3.69
CA PHE A 92 -0.11 13.10 3.21
C PHE A 92 0.39 11.97 4.12
N ILE A 93 0.88 10.87 3.55
CA ILE A 93 1.64 9.87 4.29
C ILE A 93 3.12 10.30 4.37
N PRO A 94 3.91 9.74 5.30
CA PRO A 94 5.32 10.14 5.47
C PRO A 94 6.19 9.97 4.24
N SER A 95 5.98 8.92 3.43
CA SER A 95 6.69 8.75 2.15
C SER A 95 6.35 9.82 1.11
N GLU A 96 5.13 10.33 1.10
CA GLU A 96 4.74 11.47 0.24
C GLU A 96 5.36 12.78 0.74
N TYR A 97 5.45 12.97 2.06
CA TYR A 97 6.14 14.12 2.64
C TYR A 97 7.59 14.22 2.14
N VAL A 98 8.28 13.08 2.11
CA VAL A 98 9.65 12.99 1.59
C VAL A 98 9.68 13.15 0.08
N GLY A 99 8.84 12.39 -0.63
CA GLY A 99 8.83 12.34 -2.10
C GLY A 99 8.48 13.67 -2.75
N PHE A 100 7.63 14.47 -2.11
CA PHE A 100 7.25 15.81 -2.57
C PHE A 100 8.08 16.92 -1.93
N GLU A 101 9.07 16.58 -1.09
CA GLU A 101 9.91 17.55 -0.38
C GLU A 101 9.09 18.60 0.40
N LEU A 102 8.01 18.14 1.08
CA LEU A 102 7.05 19.04 1.73
C LEU A 102 7.67 19.87 2.86
N GLU A 103 8.78 19.44 3.41
CA GLU A 103 9.57 20.20 4.38
C GLU A 103 9.92 21.60 3.85
N ASN A 104 10.25 21.69 2.54
CA ASN A 104 10.72 22.88 1.86
C ASN A 104 9.58 23.67 1.18
N LYS A 105 8.31 23.30 1.41
CA LYS A 105 7.15 23.91 0.75
C LYS A 105 6.39 24.81 1.70
N SER A 106 5.91 25.95 1.17
CA SER A 106 4.93 26.79 1.88
C SER A 106 3.59 26.06 2.03
N PRO A 107 2.71 26.49 2.94
CA PRO A 107 1.36 25.93 3.05
C PRO A 107 0.59 25.92 1.73
N GLU A 108 0.71 26.98 0.92
CA GLU A 108 0.06 27.10 -0.39
C GLU A 108 0.62 26.08 -1.36
N GLN A 109 1.95 25.92 -1.42
CA GLN A 109 2.61 24.93 -2.27
C GLN A 109 2.24 23.51 -1.88
N ARG A 110 2.10 23.20 -0.56
CA ARG A 110 1.67 21.88 -0.09
C ARG A 110 0.28 21.52 -0.60
N LYS A 111 -0.62 22.50 -0.73
CA LYS A 111 -2.00 22.30 -1.23
C LYS A 111 -2.08 22.05 -2.75
N GLU A 112 -0.98 22.24 -3.50
CA GLU A 112 -0.90 21.92 -4.93
C GLU A 112 -0.65 20.42 -5.21
N PHE A 113 -0.26 19.64 -4.20
CA PHE A 113 -0.03 18.21 -4.34
C PHE A 113 -1.27 17.40 -3.98
N VAL A 114 -1.45 16.27 -4.66
CA VAL A 114 -2.50 15.30 -4.40
C VAL A 114 -2.02 14.32 -3.32
N SER A 115 -2.69 14.29 -2.19
CA SER A 115 -2.35 13.42 -1.06
C SER A 115 -2.91 11.99 -1.19
N ASP A 116 -2.44 11.07 -0.33
CA ASP A 116 -3.02 9.74 -0.18
C ASP A 116 -4.54 9.78 0.09
N ILE A 117 -5.00 10.72 0.94
CA ILE A 117 -6.45 10.88 1.19
C ILE A 117 -7.16 11.32 -0.08
N ASP A 118 -6.66 12.30 -0.82
CA ASP A 118 -7.28 12.80 -2.05
C ASP A 118 -7.34 11.71 -3.11
N THR A 119 -6.27 10.94 -3.29
CA THR A 119 -6.23 9.79 -4.20
C THR A 119 -7.30 8.76 -3.83
N ASN A 120 -7.43 8.43 -2.54
CA ASN A 120 -8.46 7.51 -2.07
C ASN A 120 -9.88 8.07 -2.25
N VAL A 121 -10.09 9.35 -1.96
CA VAL A 121 -11.39 10.04 -2.17
C VAL A 121 -11.77 10.01 -3.63
N PHE A 122 -10.84 10.37 -4.53
CA PHE A 122 -11.04 10.28 -5.96
C PHE A 122 -11.40 8.85 -6.38
N GLY A 123 -10.58 7.86 -5.99
CA GLY A 123 -10.83 6.46 -6.28
C GLY A 123 -12.22 5.99 -5.85
N TYR A 124 -12.65 6.33 -4.63
CA TYR A 124 -14.00 5.99 -4.14
C TYR A 124 -15.13 6.81 -4.79
N SER A 125 -14.83 7.95 -5.36
CA SER A 125 -15.84 8.81 -6.00
C SER A 125 -16.18 8.34 -7.42
N VAL A 126 -15.18 7.85 -8.17
CA VAL A 126 -15.34 7.49 -9.59
C VAL A 126 -15.54 6.00 -9.85
N ASN A 127 -15.13 5.13 -8.90
CA ASN A 127 -15.22 3.68 -9.07
C ASN A 127 -16.40 3.06 -8.29
N ASP A 128 -16.91 1.93 -8.78
CA ASP A 128 -17.72 1.04 -7.96
C ASP A 128 -16.83 0.34 -6.92
N ILE A 129 -17.18 0.49 -5.63
CA ILE A 129 -16.37 -0.03 -4.53
C ILE A 129 -16.21 -1.56 -4.58
N LYS A 130 -17.23 -2.28 -5.05
CA LYS A 130 -17.16 -3.74 -5.16
C LYS A 130 -16.21 -4.17 -6.28
N GLU A 131 -16.30 -3.49 -7.41
CA GLU A 131 -15.39 -3.71 -8.54
C GLU A 131 -13.95 -3.35 -8.17
N LEU A 132 -13.75 -2.23 -7.49
CA LEU A 132 -12.43 -1.82 -7.01
C LEU A 132 -11.83 -2.88 -6.06
N GLN A 133 -12.61 -3.43 -5.13
CA GLN A 133 -12.14 -4.46 -4.21
C GLN A 133 -11.72 -5.74 -4.93
N SER A 134 -12.46 -6.14 -5.99
CA SER A 134 -12.10 -7.32 -6.79
C SER A 134 -10.82 -7.14 -7.60
N ILE A 135 -10.47 -5.91 -7.97
CA ILE A 135 -9.21 -5.60 -8.67
C ILE A 135 -8.03 -5.49 -7.70
N LEU A 136 -8.27 -5.01 -6.48
CA LEU A 136 -7.23 -4.90 -5.44
C LEU A 136 -6.75 -6.27 -4.92
N ASP A 137 -7.60 -7.31 -4.97
CA ASP A 137 -7.17 -8.68 -4.77
C ASP A 137 -6.48 -9.19 -6.06
N LYS A 138 -5.17 -9.40 -6.01
CA LYS A 138 -4.39 -9.87 -7.18
C LYS A 138 -4.91 -11.19 -7.75
N GLY A 139 -5.43 -12.07 -6.88
CA GLY A 139 -6.00 -13.35 -7.29
C GLY A 139 -7.31 -13.17 -8.06
N ASP A 140 -8.23 -12.33 -7.56
CA ASP A 140 -9.48 -12.02 -8.26
C ASP A 140 -9.20 -11.26 -9.56
N GLY A 141 -8.26 -10.33 -9.53
CA GLY A 141 -7.79 -9.62 -10.73
C GLY A 141 -7.25 -10.58 -11.78
N TYR A 142 -6.40 -11.54 -11.39
CA TYR A 142 -5.90 -12.57 -12.30
C TYR A 142 -7.04 -13.41 -12.88
N LEU A 143 -7.93 -13.95 -12.04
CA LEU A 143 -9.04 -14.80 -12.50
C LEU A 143 -9.96 -14.05 -13.47
N ARG A 144 -10.20 -12.76 -13.23
CA ARG A 144 -11.06 -11.92 -14.10
C ARG A 144 -10.43 -11.63 -15.46
N PHE A 145 -9.11 -11.47 -15.50
CA PHE A 145 -8.36 -11.06 -16.69
C PHE A 145 -7.42 -12.14 -17.21
N SER A 146 -7.59 -13.42 -16.79
CA SER A 146 -6.69 -14.53 -17.11
C SER A 146 -6.42 -14.70 -18.61
N ASN A 147 -7.42 -14.45 -19.47
CA ASN A 147 -7.27 -14.52 -20.92
C ASN A 147 -6.27 -13.51 -21.51
N TYR A 148 -5.97 -12.44 -20.78
CA TYR A 148 -5.01 -11.41 -21.19
C TYR A 148 -3.61 -11.64 -20.61
N PHE A 149 -3.49 -12.44 -19.56
CA PHE A 149 -2.19 -12.81 -19.00
C PHE A 149 -1.51 -13.84 -19.93
N LYS A 150 -0.25 -13.58 -20.31
CA LYS A 150 0.55 -14.44 -21.17
C LYS A 150 1.47 -15.37 -20.38
N ARG A 151 1.19 -15.56 -19.10
CA ARG A 151 1.94 -16.40 -18.17
C ARG A 151 1.00 -17.28 -17.36
N ASP A 152 1.51 -18.44 -16.96
CA ASP A 152 0.79 -19.33 -16.07
C ASP A 152 0.74 -18.73 -14.67
N ALA A 153 -0.42 -18.82 -14.04
CA ALA A 153 -0.57 -18.46 -12.64
C ALA A 153 -1.73 -19.23 -12.00
N ILE A 154 -1.65 -19.39 -10.67
CA ILE A 154 -2.69 -20.01 -9.87
C ILE A 154 -2.95 -19.20 -8.60
N VAL A 155 -4.16 -19.32 -8.06
CA VAL A 155 -4.56 -18.66 -6.83
C VAL A 155 -4.74 -19.70 -5.72
N ILE A 156 -4.00 -19.56 -4.63
CA ILE A 156 -4.07 -20.44 -3.46
C ILE A 156 -4.87 -19.76 -2.36
N ARG A 157 -6.01 -20.36 -1.96
CA ARG A 157 -6.90 -19.80 -0.92
C ARG A 157 -7.38 -20.84 0.08
N LYS A 158 -7.40 -22.12 -0.28
CA LYS A 158 -8.01 -23.21 0.50
C LYS A 158 -7.34 -24.55 0.20
N LYS A 159 -7.53 -25.51 1.08
CA LYS A 159 -6.92 -26.85 0.96
C LYS A 159 -7.26 -27.59 -0.33
N SER A 160 -8.45 -27.36 -0.91
CA SER A 160 -8.84 -28.00 -2.19
C SER A 160 -8.03 -27.52 -3.41
N ASP A 161 -7.20 -26.49 -3.27
CA ASP A 161 -6.39 -25.95 -4.36
C ASP A 161 -5.09 -26.77 -4.53
N TYR A 162 -4.88 -27.85 -3.76
CA TYR A 162 -3.66 -28.67 -3.79
C TYR A 162 -3.37 -29.27 -5.17
N VAL A 163 -4.38 -29.80 -5.84
CA VAL A 163 -4.20 -30.41 -7.19
C VAL A 163 -3.60 -29.39 -8.18
N GLN A 164 -4.19 -28.19 -8.21
CA GLN A 164 -3.68 -27.12 -9.08
C GLN A 164 -2.28 -26.65 -8.65
N PHE A 165 -2.00 -26.62 -7.36
CA PHE A 165 -0.69 -26.31 -6.82
C PHE A 165 0.36 -27.34 -7.28
N HIS A 166 0.07 -28.64 -7.11
CA HIS A 166 0.94 -29.73 -7.52
C HIS A 166 1.28 -29.64 -9.02
N GLU A 167 0.26 -29.53 -9.88
CA GLU A 167 0.45 -29.41 -11.33
C GLU A 167 1.30 -28.18 -11.69
N PHE A 168 1.06 -27.05 -11.01
CA PHE A 168 1.79 -25.82 -11.25
C PHE A 168 3.27 -25.93 -10.88
N VAL A 169 3.61 -26.47 -9.70
CA VAL A 169 5.01 -26.57 -9.24
C VAL A 169 5.80 -27.64 -10.03
N GLN A 170 5.14 -28.68 -10.55
CA GLN A 170 5.78 -29.64 -11.46
C GLN A 170 6.19 -28.98 -12.78
N LYS A 171 5.38 -28.04 -13.26
CA LYS A 171 5.66 -27.28 -14.49
C LYS A 171 6.60 -26.11 -14.25
N HIS A 172 6.47 -25.44 -13.12
CA HIS A 172 7.20 -24.23 -12.73
C HIS A 172 7.86 -24.41 -11.35
N PRO A 173 8.97 -25.17 -11.26
CA PRO A 173 9.64 -25.41 -9.96
C PRO A 173 10.21 -24.12 -9.35
N ILE A 174 10.46 -23.09 -10.17
CA ILE A 174 10.83 -21.74 -9.72
C ILE A 174 9.70 -20.80 -10.12
N PHE A 175 9.09 -20.17 -9.12
CA PHE A 175 7.93 -19.30 -9.32
C PHE A 175 7.96 -18.07 -8.41
N VAL A 176 7.14 -17.08 -8.74
CA VAL A 176 6.95 -15.87 -7.92
C VAL A 176 5.70 -16.03 -7.06
N LYS A 177 5.87 -15.97 -5.75
CA LYS A 177 4.78 -15.96 -4.77
C LYS A 177 4.44 -14.52 -4.40
N LYS A 178 3.16 -14.17 -4.45
CA LYS A 178 2.64 -12.83 -4.11
C LYS A 178 1.48 -12.94 -3.13
N VAL A 179 1.50 -12.16 -2.06
CA VAL A 179 0.31 -11.98 -1.20
C VAL A 179 -0.76 -11.26 -2.01
N VAL A 180 -2.01 -11.77 -1.99
CA VAL A 180 -3.10 -11.22 -2.83
C VAL A 180 -3.42 -9.76 -2.50
N PHE A 181 -3.38 -9.37 -1.23
CA PHE A 181 -3.56 -7.99 -0.78
C PHE A 181 -2.22 -7.37 -0.36
N SER A 182 -1.46 -6.86 -1.30
CA SER A 182 -0.22 -6.15 -1.04
C SER A 182 0.11 -5.19 -2.19
N SER A 183 0.98 -4.22 -1.96
CA SER A 183 1.44 -3.25 -2.95
C SER A 183 2.94 -2.99 -2.80
N MET A 184 3.53 -2.27 -3.74
CA MET A 184 4.93 -1.85 -3.71
C MET A 184 5.93 -2.99 -3.46
N GLY A 185 5.71 -4.15 -4.07
CA GLY A 185 6.58 -5.33 -3.92
C GLY A 185 6.51 -6.04 -2.56
N LYS A 186 5.72 -5.57 -1.61
CA LYS A 186 5.59 -6.21 -0.29
C LYS A 186 4.97 -7.60 -0.43
N GLY A 187 5.61 -8.61 0.19
CA GLY A 187 5.16 -10.01 0.12
C GLY A 187 5.30 -10.64 -1.27
N VAL A 188 6.25 -10.16 -2.07
CA VAL A 188 6.69 -10.81 -3.32
C VAL A 188 7.97 -11.58 -3.03
N GLU A 189 7.96 -12.87 -3.30
CA GLU A 189 9.09 -13.78 -3.08
C GLU A 189 9.32 -14.66 -4.30
N LEU A 190 10.59 -14.88 -4.66
CA LEU A 190 10.98 -15.90 -5.59
C LEU A 190 11.15 -17.21 -4.81
N VAL A 191 10.45 -18.26 -5.21
CA VAL A 191 10.47 -19.57 -4.55
C VAL A 191 11.02 -20.60 -5.53
N ASN A 192 11.97 -21.41 -5.08
CA ASN A 192 12.36 -22.67 -5.73
C ASN A 192 11.82 -23.81 -4.86
N ILE A 193 10.83 -24.55 -5.33
CA ILE A 193 10.17 -25.60 -4.56
C ILE A 193 11.14 -26.74 -4.18
N ASN A 194 12.19 -26.96 -4.96
CA ASN A 194 13.20 -27.99 -4.72
C ASN A 194 14.20 -27.59 -3.62
N GLU A 195 14.23 -26.33 -3.22
CA GLU A 195 15.12 -25.80 -2.17
C GLU A 195 14.37 -25.52 -0.86
N VAL A 196 13.06 -25.73 -0.83
CA VAL A 196 12.24 -25.59 0.38
C VAL A 196 12.53 -26.76 1.31
N GLU A 197 12.72 -26.49 2.60
CA GLU A 197 13.06 -27.52 3.61
C GLU A 197 11.92 -28.53 3.82
N GLU A 198 10.69 -28.07 3.71
CA GLU A 198 9.48 -28.89 3.83
C GLU A 198 9.21 -29.67 2.53
N ASN A 199 8.54 -30.83 2.63
CA ASN A 199 8.02 -31.47 1.42
C ASN A 199 6.92 -30.62 0.79
N GLU A 200 6.61 -30.86 -0.48
CA GLU A 200 5.65 -30.08 -1.29
C GLU A 200 4.30 -29.90 -0.60
N LYS A 201 3.77 -30.96 0.02
CA LYS A 201 2.46 -30.94 0.67
C LYS A 201 2.47 -30.10 1.94
N ASP A 202 3.49 -30.22 2.76
CA ASP A 202 3.64 -29.43 3.98
C ASP A 202 3.83 -27.94 3.65
N TYR A 203 4.61 -27.63 2.63
CA TYR A 203 4.74 -26.27 2.12
C TYR A 203 3.40 -25.69 1.67
N PHE A 204 2.61 -26.46 0.92
CA PHE A 204 1.27 -26.04 0.51
C PHE A 204 0.35 -25.80 1.72
N GLU A 205 0.32 -26.69 2.69
CA GLU A 205 -0.48 -26.51 3.90
C GLU A 205 -0.07 -25.26 4.69
N LYS A 206 1.22 -24.98 4.76
CA LYS A 206 1.76 -23.75 5.34
C LYS A 206 1.26 -22.51 4.58
N LEU A 207 1.26 -22.52 3.24
CA LEU A 207 0.70 -21.42 2.45
C LEU A 207 -0.77 -21.17 2.81
N VAL A 208 -1.60 -22.23 2.84
CA VAL A 208 -3.04 -22.09 3.15
C VAL A 208 -3.28 -21.58 4.56
N LEU A 209 -2.42 -21.93 5.51
CA LEU A 209 -2.51 -21.48 6.91
C LEU A 209 -2.08 -20.02 7.08
N THR A 210 -1.07 -19.59 6.33
CA THR A 210 -0.45 -18.26 6.50
C THR A 210 -1.11 -17.15 5.68
N GLY A 211 -1.89 -17.49 4.65
CA GLY A 211 -2.53 -16.45 3.86
C GLY A 211 -3.23 -16.92 2.61
N LYS A 212 -3.38 -15.97 1.69
CA LYS A 212 -3.90 -16.17 0.33
C LYS A 212 -2.85 -15.66 -0.63
N TYR A 213 -2.54 -16.45 -1.64
CA TYR A 213 -1.42 -16.17 -2.53
C TYR A 213 -1.82 -16.29 -4.01
N LEU A 214 -1.20 -15.47 -4.83
CA LEU A 214 -1.08 -15.67 -6.27
C LEU A 214 0.32 -16.19 -6.53
N LEU A 215 0.42 -17.36 -7.18
CA LEU A 215 1.67 -17.93 -7.66
C LEU A 215 1.73 -17.73 -9.16
N GLU A 216 2.83 -17.21 -9.68
CA GLU A 216 3.02 -16.93 -11.09
C GLU A 216 4.32 -17.58 -11.57
N GLU A 217 4.35 -18.03 -12.82
CA GLU A 217 5.60 -18.46 -13.44
C GLU A 217 6.62 -17.32 -13.40
N LYS A 218 7.89 -17.67 -13.25
CA LYS A 218 8.98 -16.70 -13.30
C LYS A 218 9.15 -16.20 -14.74
N VAL A 219 8.89 -14.92 -14.96
CA VAL A 219 9.17 -14.27 -16.24
C VAL A 219 10.63 -13.82 -16.26
N CYS A 220 11.36 -14.24 -17.30
CA CYS A 220 12.71 -13.77 -17.56
C CYS A 220 12.66 -12.53 -18.45
N GLN A 221 13.42 -11.51 -18.05
CA GLN A 221 13.56 -10.30 -18.84
C GLN A 221 14.39 -10.56 -20.10
N HIS A 222 14.01 -9.94 -21.21
CA HIS A 222 14.79 -10.00 -22.43
C HIS A 222 16.21 -9.46 -22.22
N GLU A 223 17.21 -10.07 -22.85
CA GLU A 223 18.63 -9.76 -22.64
C GLU A 223 18.96 -8.27 -22.81
N GLU A 224 18.40 -7.61 -23.82
CA GLU A 224 18.61 -6.18 -24.05
C GLU A 224 18.08 -5.32 -22.89
N MET A 225 16.96 -5.71 -22.26
CA MET A 225 16.42 -5.00 -21.13
C MET A 225 17.16 -5.35 -19.83
N ALA A 226 17.69 -6.57 -19.74
CA ALA A 226 18.49 -7.03 -18.60
C ALA A 226 19.81 -6.26 -18.46
N LYS A 227 20.30 -5.62 -19.54
CA LYS A 227 21.47 -4.71 -19.46
C LYS A 227 21.24 -3.50 -18.53
N PHE A 228 19.99 -3.06 -18.37
CA PHE A 228 19.62 -1.94 -17.50
C PHE A 228 19.28 -2.39 -16.08
N ASN A 229 18.63 -3.55 -15.94
CA ASN A 229 18.28 -4.14 -14.65
C ASN A 229 18.06 -5.64 -14.81
N THR A 230 18.89 -6.43 -14.14
CA THR A 230 18.85 -7.90 -14.22
C THR A 230 17.79 -8.52 -13.30
N SER A 231 17.29 -7.79 -12.31
CA SER A 231 16.47 -8.33 -11.23
C SER A 231 14.96 -8.14 -11.42
N SER A 232 14.52 -7.29 -12.33
CA SER A 232 13.10 -7.00 -12.54
C SER A 232 12.75 -6.87 -14.02
N VAL A 233 11.54 -7.25 -14.38
CA VAL A 233 10.96 -6.95 -15.70
C VAL A 233 10.65 -5.45 -15.74
N ASN A 234 11.31 -4.72 -16.63
CA ASN A 234 11.05 -3.30 -16.82
C ASN A 234 9.71 -3.12 -17.56
N THR A 235 8.88 -2.25 -17.05
CA THR A 235 7.70 -1.71 -17.77
C THR A 235 8.06 -0.36 -18.35
N ILE A 236 7.76 -0.20 -19.63
CA ILE A 236 7.91 1.08 -20.34
C ILE A 236 6.64 1.89 -20.15
#